data_bb72b796499b55e1286ad1360ebbe610
#
_entry.id   bb72b796499b55e1286ad1360ebbe610
#
_cell.length_a   1.000
_cell.length_b   1.000
_cell.length_c   1.000
_cell.angle_alpha   90.00
_cell.angle_beta   90.00
_cell.angle_gamma   90.00
#
_symmetry.space_group_name_H-M   'P 1'
#
loop_
_entity.id
_entity.type
_entity.pdbx_description
1 polymer ?
#
loop_
_entity_poly.entity_id
_entity_poly.type
_entity_poly.pdbx_seq_one_letter_code
_entity_poly.pdbx_strand_id
1 'polypeptide(L)'
;MVRVGSVAKFITDANPGRFDAKNIISACLLHDLGNLIKSKIDTFPDMYEPEGQDHWRARKQQMIEIYGPNEDRATEQMVREIGVTEEIERIIDVAKLEHCQLLKDAADDSSRLLLYADMRVQPYHIVSVPERFADIRDRYAALGLPEEVSRSYEDAILEIESELYDLIPGSPTEITDESTAAIQTELWNWDIPTAS
;
A
#
# COMPACT_ATOMS: atom_id res chain seq x y z
N MET A 1 -3.56 1.57 -5.14
CA MET A 1 -2.69 2.69 -4.76
C MET A 1 -3.47 3.95 -4.35
N VAL A 2 -4.42 4.48 -5.16
CA VAL A 2 -5.19 5.70 -4.77
C VAL A 2 -5.95 5.53 -3.45
N ARG A 3 -6.58 4.37 -3.19
CA ARG A 3 -7.19 4.08 -1.87
C ARG A 3 -6.17 4.07 -0.73
N VAL A 4 -5.01 3.47 -0.93
CA VAL A 4 -3.93 3.47 0.08
C VAL A 4 -3.49 4.90 0.38
N GLY A 5 -3.24 5.70 -0.67
CA GLY A 5 -2.96 7.13 -0.52
C GLY A 5 -4.08 7.90 0.19
N SER A 6 -5.35 7.53 -0.05
CA SER A 6 -6.47 8.22 0.60
C SER A 6 -6.61 7.90 2.09
N VAL A 7 -6.29 6.67 2.51
CA VAL A 7 -6.18 6.31 3.94
C VAL A 7 -5.09 7.12 4.62
N ALA A 8 -3.90 7.16 4.04
CA ALA A 8 -2.78 7.94 4.58
C ALA A 8 -3.11 9.44 4.64
N LYS A 9 -3.72 9.99 3.58
CA LYS A 9 -4.09 11.41 3.53
C LYS A 9 -5.17 11.75 4.55
N PHE A 10 -6.17 10.91 4.74
CA PHE A 10 -7.20 11.09 5.77
C PHE A 10 -6.57 11.25 7.17
N ILE A 11 -5.59 10.41 7.48
CA ILE A 11 -4.87 10.45 8.77
C ILE A 11 -3.99 11.70 8.87
N THR A 12 -3.22 12.01 7.83
CA THR A 12 -2.28 13.13 7.86
C THR A 12 -2.99 14.49 7.88
N ASP A 13 -4.13 14.64 7.19
CA ASP A 13 -4.95 15.86 7.20
C ASP A 13 -5.56 16.13 8.58
N ALA A 14 -5.96 15.08 9.30
CA ALA A 14 -6.45 15.19 10.67
C ALA A 14 -5.33 15.57 11.66
N ASN A 15 -4.05 15.48 11.27
CA ASN A 15 -2.88 15.69 12.12
C ASN A 15 -1.81 16.58 11.47
N PRO A 16 -2.15 17.85 11.17
CA PRO A 16 -1.24 18.72 10.45
C PRO A 16 0.07 18.96 11.20
N GLY A 17 1.19 18.79 10.50
CA GLY A 17 2.52 19.01 11.03
C GLY A 17 3.14 17.86 11.81
N ARG A 18 2.41 16.75 12.00
CA ARG A 18 2.94 15.55 12.66
C ARG A 18 3.71 14.65 11.68
N PHE A 19 3.19 14.51 10.47
CA PHE A 19 3.71 13.62 9.44
C PHE A 19 4.28 14.41 8.26
N ASP A 20 5.25 13.85 7.57
CA ASP A 20 5.64 14.30 6.22
C ASP A 20 4.62 13.79 5.20
N ALA A 21 3.43 14.41 5.22
CA ALA A 21 2.28 13.98 4.45
C ALA A 21 2.62 13.85 2.96
N LYS A 22 3.42 14.78 2.41
CA LYS A 22 3.71 14.79 0.97
C LYS A 22 4.52 13.57 0.56
N ASN A 23 5.57 13.22 1.28
CA ASN A 23 6.37 12.04 0.99
C ASN A 23 5.61 10.73 1.27
N ILE A 24 4.85 10.65 2.37
CA ILE A 24 4.07 9.45 2.72
C ILE A 24 2.99 9.15 1.68
N ILE A 25 2.18 10.15 1.30
CA ILE A 25 1.11 9.97 0.32
C ILE A 25 1.70 9.60 -1.04
N SER A 26 2.80 10.23 -1.45
CA SER A 26 3.50 9.87 -2.68
C SER A 26 4.03 8.44 -2.65
N ALA A 27 4.61 8.00 -1.53
CA ALA A 27 5.02 6.61 -1.35
C ALA A 27 3.82 5.65 -1.44
N CYS A 28 2.68 5.99 -0.83
CA CYS A 28 1.44 5.21 -0.95
C CYS A 28 0.93 5.08 -2.40
N LEU A 29 1.14 6.11 -3.23
CA LEU A 29 0.72 6.09 -4.64
C LEU A 29 1.68 5.27 -5.52
N LEU A 30 2.91 5.02 -5.08
CA LEU A 30 3.98 4.42 -5.89
C LEU A 30 4.42 3.03 -5.43
N HIS A 31 4.13 2.62 -4.18
CA HIS A 31 4.71 1.43 -3.56
C HIS A 31 4.48 0.11 -4.32
N ASP A 32 3.44 0.04 -5.12
CA ASP A 32 2.99 -1.17 -5.83
C ASP A 32 3.10 -1.04 -7.37
N LEU A 33 3.98 -0.18 -7.90
CA LEU A 33 4.15 -0.01 -9.35
C LEU A 33 4.50 -1.30 -10.07
N GLY A 34 5.28 -2.18 -9.46
CA GLY A 34 5.67 -3.49 -9.99
C GLY A 34 4.60 -4.59 -9.82
N ASN A 35 3.49 -4.31 -9.16
CA ASN A 35 2.55 -5.35 -8.71
C ASN A 35 1.91 -6.16 -9.85
N LEU A 36 1.83 -5.60 -11.07
CA LEU A 36 1.37 -6.34 -12.24
C LEU A 36 2.24 -7.57 -12.52
N ILE A 37 3.54 -7.54 -12.19
CA ILE A 37 4.48 -8.65 -12.41
C ILE A 37 4.08 -9.89 -11.62
N LYS A 38 3.66 -9.74 -10.36
CA LYS A 38 3.22 -10.89 -9.53
C LYS A 38 1.75 -11.24 -9.71
N SER A 39 0.95 -10.36 -10.32
CA SER A 39 -0.50 -10.54 -10.37
C SER A 39 -0.91 -11.81 -11.13
N LYS A 40 -1.89 -12.51 -10.57
CA LYS A 40 -2.52 -13.69 -11.21
C LYS A 40 -3.75 -13.23 -11.96
N ILE A 41 -3.57 -12.82 -13.22
CA ILE A 41 -4.60 -12.20 -14.06
C ILE A 41 -5.88 -13.05 -14.14
N ASP A 42 -5.75 -14.38 -14.09
CA ASP A 42 -6.88 -15.31 -14.19
C ASP A 42 -7.73 -15.39 -12.90
N THR A 43 -7.18 -14.91 -11.76
CA THR A 43 -7.86 -15.02 -10.46
C THR A 43 -8.96 -13.97 -10.29
N PHE A 44 -8.76 -12.78 -10.85
CA PHE A 44 -9.68 -11.65 -10.72
C PHE A 44 -9.92 -10.99 -12.09
N PRO A 45 -10.64 -11.67 -13.02
CA PRO A 45 -10.79 -11.20 -14.39
C PRO A 45 -11.42 -9.80 -14.48
N ASP A 46 -12.38 -9.49 -13.60
CA ASP A 46 -13.09 -8.21 -13.59
C ASP A 46 -12.18 -7.00 -13.29
N MET A 47 -11.03 -7.22 -12.64
CA MET A 47 -10.04 -6.16 -12.40
C MET A 47 -9.36 -5.65 -13.66
N TYR A 48 -9.50 -6.37 -14.77
CA TYR A 48 -8.78 -6.13 -16.02
C TYR A 48 -9.69 -5.61 -17.13
N GLU A 49 -10.95 -5.33 -16.83
CA GLU A 49 -11.88 -4.66 -17.73
C GLU A 49 -11.64 -3.12 -17.75
N PRO A 50 -11.90 -2.43 -18.85
CA PRO A 50 -12.47 -2.97 -20.11
C PRO A 50 -11.45 -3.55 -21.09
N GLU A 51 -10.13 -3.43 -20.86
CA GLU A 51 -9.08 -3.84 -21.80
C GLU A 51 -8.98 -5.36 -21.98
N GLY A 52 -9.40 -6.10 -20.96
CA GLY A 52 -9.42 -7.56 -20.91
C GLY A 52 -8.08 -8.22 -20.56
N GLN A 53 -8.15 -9.49 -20.18
CA GLN A 53 -7.00 -10.24 -19.64
C GLN A 53 -5.83 -10.35 -20.63
N ASP A 54 -6.07 -10.49 -21.93
CA ASP A 54 -5.00 -10.66 -22.93
C ASP A 54 -4.17 -9.39 -23.06
N HIS A 55 -4.81 -8.22 -23.00
CA HIS A 55 -4.11 -6.95 -22.94
C HIS A 55 -3.17 -6.89 -21.73
N TRP A 56 -3.67 -7.21 -20.55
CA TRP A 56 -2.89 -7.13 -19.32
C TRP A 56 -1.80 -8.22 -19.21
N ARG A 57 -2.02 -9.42 -19.81
CA ARG A 57 -0.94 -10.43 -19.97
C ARG A 57 0.20 -9.89 -20.83
N ALA A 58 -0.13 -9.22 -21.95
CA ALA A 58 0.89 -8.61 -22.79
C ALA A 58 1.64 -7.48 -22.05
N ARG A 59 0.94 -6.64 -21.29
CA ARG A 59 1.56 -5.59 -20.45
C ARG A 59 2.46 -6.17 -19.36
N LYS A 60 2.00 -7.21 -18.67
CA LYS A 60 2.80 -7.94 -17.70
C LYS A 60 4.10 -8.48 -18.31
N GLN A 61 4.01 -9.10 -19.50
CA GLN A 61 5.18 -9.62 -20.20
C GLN A 61 6.17 -8.50 -20.57
N GLN A 62 5.69 -7.37 -21.06
CA GLN A 62 6.51 -6.18 -21.34
C GLN A 62 7.21 -5.66 -20.07
N MET A 63 6.50 -5.58 -18.94
CA MET A 63 7.11 -5.18 -17.67
C MET A 63 8.21 -6.15 -17.24
N ILE A 64 7.99 -7.45 -17.37
CA ILE A 64 9.01 -8.47 -17.04
C ILE A 64 10.24 -8.34 -17.94
N GLU A 65 10.06 -8.06 -19.23
CA GLU A 65 11.17 -7.85 -20.17
C GLU A 65 12.02 -6.62 -19.84
N ILE A 66 11.39 -5.54 -19.33
CA ILE A 66 12.07 -4.28 -19.00
C ILE A 66 12.69 -4.33 -17.61
N TYR A 67 11.92 -4.79 -16.60
CA TYR A 67 12.25 -4.65 -15.19
C TYR A 67 12.60 -5.98 -14.50
N GLY A 68 12.49 -7.11 -15.22
CA GLY A 68 12.70 -8.44 -14.67
C GLY A 68 11.45 -9.01 -13.95
N PRO A 69 11.55 -10.25 -13.44
CA PRO A 69 10.39 -10.98 -12.89
C PRO A 69 10.10 -10.71 -11.42
N ASN A 70 10.86 -9.84 -10.76
CA ASN A 70 10.67 -9.51 -9.35
C ASN A 70 9.98 -8.16 -9.20
N GLU A 71 8.79 -8.14 -8.59
CA GLU A 71 7.94 -6.96 -8.46
C GLU A 71 8.55 -5.85 -7.59
N ASP A 72 9.28 -6.22 -6.53
CA ASP A 72 9.92 -5.24 -5.64
C ASP A 72 11.02 -4.48 -6.38
N ARG A 73 11.91 -5.23 -7.07
CA ARG A 73 12.97 -4.62 -7.88
C ARG A 73 12.41 -3.77 -9.01
N ALA A 74 11.32 -4.20 -9.62
CA ALA A 74 10.64 -3.41 -10.64
C ALA A 74 10.08 -2.12 -10.06
N THR A 75 9.43 -2.16 -8.89
CA THR A 75 8.96 -0.98 -8.18
C THR A 75 10.12 -0.03 -7.87
N GLU A 76 11.20 -0.52 -7.28
CA GLU A 76 12.40 0.27 -6.97
C GLU A 76 12.98 0.96 -8.22
N GLN A 77 13.08 0.23 -9.34
CA GLN A 77 13.62 0.80 -10.58
C GLN A 77 12.69 1.85 -11.15
N MET A 78 11.37 1.61 -11.20
CA MET A 78 10.39 2.59 -11.69
C MET A 78 10.38 3.84 -10.83
N VAL A 79 10.45 3.71 -9.51
CA VAL A 79 10.49 4.84 -8.57
C VAL A 79 11.74 5.69 -8.80
N ARG A 80 12.91 5.07 -9.03
CA ARG A 80 14.15 5.77 -9.41
C ARG A 80 14.05 6.46 -10.77
N GLU A 81 13.41 5.83 -11.76
CA GLU A 81 13.18 6.42 -13.08
C GLU A 81 12.26 7.65 -13.02
N ILE A 82 11.28 7.68 -12.11
CA ILE A 82 10.44 8.85 -11.82
C ILE A 82 11.29 9.95 -11.18
N GLY A 83 12.37 9.61 -10.47
CA GLY A 83 13.27 10.55 -9.82
C GLY A 83 12.67 11.18 -8.57
N VAL A 84 11.97 10.40 -7.75
CA VAL A 84 11.39 10.85 -6.48
C VAL A 84 12.48 11.21 -5.45
N THR A 85 12.07 11.79 -4.32
CA THR A 85 13.01 12.06 -3.22
C THR A 85 13.52 10.77 -2.59
N GLU A 86 14.75 10.80 -2.03
CA GLU A 86 15.33 9.66 -1.30
C GLU A 86 14.41 9.18 -0.14
N GLU A 87 13.65 10.09 0.46
CA GLU A 87 12.72 9.76 1.53
C GLU A 87 11.54 8.91 1.04
N ILE A 88 11.00 9.19 -0.16
CA ILE A 88 9.95 8.35 -0.77
C ILE A 88 10.50 6.96 -1.07
N GLU A 89 11.70 6.86 -1.65
CA GLU A 89 12.37 5.57 -1.91
C GLU A 89 12.52 4.78 -0.60
N ARG A 90 13.03 5.41 0.45
CA ARG A 90 13.21 4.81 1.78
C ARG A 90 11.91 4.28 2.37
N ILE A 91 10.85 5.09 2.35
CA ILE A 91 9.53 4.71 2.88
C ILE A 91 9.01 3.46 2.16
N ILE A 92 9.11 3.41 0.82
CA ILE A 92 8.66 2.26 0.01
C ILE A 92 9.48 1.00 0.32
N ASP A 93 10.79 1.13 0.45
CA ASP A 93 11.67 -0.02 0.70
C ASP A 93 11.47 -0.62 2.10
N VAL A 94 11.19 0.22 3.09
CA VAL A 94 11.03 -0.19 4.49
C VAL A 94 9.62 -0.71 4.78
N ALA A 95 8.58 -0.14 4.18
CA ALA A 95 7.18 -0.42 4.49
C ALA A 95 6.65 -1.71 3.83
N LYS A 96 7.34 -2.82 4.04
CA LYS A 96 6.95 -4.16 3.53
C LYS A 96 6.32 -4.99 4.65
N LEU A 97 5.34 -5.84 4.29
CA LEU A 97 4.62 -6.64 5.29
C LEU A 97 5.55 -7.57 6.09
N GLU A 98 6.57 -8.12 5.46
CA GLU A 98 7.59 -8.94 6.13
C GLU A 98 8.42 -8.17 7.16
N HIS A 99 8.44 -6.84 7.08
CA HIS A 99 9.12 -5.96 8.03
C HIS A 99 8.21 -5.50 9.18
N CYS A 100 6.92 -5.88 9.22
CA CYS A 100 5.95 -5.37 10.20
C CYS A 100 6.40 -5.54 11.65
N GLN A 101 7.05 -6.66 11.99
CA GLN A 101 7.57 -6.90 13.33
C GLN A 101 8.71 -5.95 13.73
N LEU A 102 9.52 -5.53 12.77
CA LEU A 102 10.57 -4.53 13.00
C LEU A 102 9.98 -3.12 13.05
N LEU A 103 9.01 -2.85 12.17
CA LEU A 103 8.36 -1.54 12.06
C LEU A 103 7.50 -1.20 13.27
N LYS A 104 6.83 -2.16 13.90
CA LYS A 104 6.02 -1.90 15.08
C LYS A 104 6.83 -1.30 16.23
N ASP A 105 8.09 -1.72 16.36
CA ASP A 105 9.00 -1.25 17.42
C ASP A 105 9.87 -0.05 16.98
N ALA A 106 9.77 0.36 15.71
CA ALA A 106 10.58 1.44 15.15
C ALA A 106 9.92 2.81 15.33
N ALA A 107 10.74 3.84 15.55
CA ALA A 107 10.30 5.25 15.56
C ALA A 107 10.20 5.81 14.14
N ASP A 108 9.59 5.07 13.20
CA ASP A 108 9.41 5.44 11.79
C ASP A 108 7.93 5.52 11.45
N ASP A 109 7.31 6.60 11.90
CA ASP A 109 5.87 6.84 11.68
C ASP A 109 5.50 6.90 10.18
N SER A 110 6.43 7.28 9.31
CA SER A 110 6.18 7.37 7.85
C SER A 110 6.00 5.99 7.22
N SER A 111 6.94 5.08 7.46
CA SER A 111 6.85 3.71 6.93
C SER A 111 5.74 2.89 7.60
N ARG A 112 5.49 3.13 8.90
CA ARG A 112 4.37 2.53 9.65
C ARG A 112 3.03 2.97 9.06
N LEU A 113 2.87 4.25 8.72
CA LEU A 113 1.63 4.77 8.15
C LEU A 113 1.38 4.24 6.73
N LEU A 114 2.41 4.12 5.88
CA LEU A 114 2.26 3.46 4.57
C LEU A 114 1.82 2.01 4.76
N LEU A 115 2.54 1.24 5.57
CA LEU A 115 2.22 -0.18 5.78
C LEU A 115 0.81 -0.37 6.35
N TYR A 116 0.42 0.43 7.35
CA TYR A 116 -0.93 0.44 7.88
C TYR A 116 -1.97 0.77 6.81
N ALA A 117 -1.75 1.82 6.02
CA ALA A 117 -2.68 2.24 4.97
C ALA A 117 -2.87 1.15 3.91
N ASP A 118 -1.81 0.42 3.53
CA ASP A 118 -1.92 -0.71 2.61
C ASP A 118 -2.72 -1.86 3.22
N MET A 119 -2.52 -2.15 4.51
CA MET A 119 -3.28 -3.18 5.24
C MET A 119 -4.72 -2.78 5.56
N ARG A 120 -5.17 -1.60 5.16
CA ARG A 120 -6.57 -1.15 5.21
C ARG A 120 -7.31 -1.28 3.87
N VAL A 121 -6.64 -1.77 2.82
CA VAL A 121 -7.20 -1.77 1.46
C VAL A 121 -7.26 -3.17 0.87
N GLN A 122 -8.45 -3.59 0.44
CA GLN A 122 -8.71 -4.71 -0.46
C GLN A 122 -8.81 -4.21 -1.91
N PRO A 123 -8.88 -5.09 -2.93
CA PRO A 123 -8.93 -4.67 -4.33
C PRO A 123 -9.98 -3.59 -4.64
N TYR A 124 -11.13 -3.63 -3.97
CA TYR A 124 -12.26 -2.74 -4.27
C TYR A 124 -12.70 -1.87 -3.10
N HIS A 125 -12.24 -2.14 -1.87
CA HIS A 125 -12.77 -1.53 -0.65
C HIS A 125 -11.68 -1.15 0.35
N ILE A 126 -11.98 -0.11 1.12
CA ILE A 126 -11.29 0.17 2.39
C ILE A 126 -11.98 -0.68 3.47
N VAL A 127 -11.18 -1.43 4.21
CA VAL A 127 -11.64 -2.43 5.20
C VAL A 127 -10.89 -2.28 6.52
N SER A 128 -11.31 -2.97 7.55
CA SER A 128 -10.52 -3.12 8.78
C SER A 128 -9.31 -4.04 8.59
N VAL A 129 -8.31 -3.92 9.46
CA VAL A 129 -7.13 -4.82 9.45
C VAL A 129 -7.55 -6.30 9.55
N PRO A 130 -8.46 -6.71 10.46
CA PRO A 130 -8.92 -8.12 10.52
C PRO A 130 -9.59 -8.60 9.21
N GLU A 131 -10.41 -7.76 8.57
CA GLU A 131 -11.05 -8.11 7.28
C GLU A 131 -9.99 -8.26 6.17
N ARG A 132 -8.97 -7.39 6.15
CA ARG A 132 -7.85 -7.51 5.20
C ARG A 132 -7.08 -8.81 5.38
N PHE A 133 -6.77 -9.19 6.62
CA PHE A 133 -6.07 -10.45 6.90
C PHE A 133 -6.94 -11.68 6.65
N ALA A 134 -8.25 -11.61 6.85
CA ALA A 134 -9.17 -12.67 6.43
C ALA A 134 -9.10 -12.89 4.92
N ASP A 135 -9.17 -11.82 4.12
CA ASP A 135 -9.02 -11.87 2.66
C ASP A 135 -7.63 -12.39 2.22
N ILE A 136 -6.55 -12.00 2.91
CA ILE A 136 -5.21 -12.52 2.65
C ILE A 136 -5.17 -14.03 2.90
N ARG A 137 -5.69 -14.52 4.02
CA ARG A 137 -5.73 -15.95 4.34
C ARG A 137 -6.50 -16.74 3.29
N ASP A 138 -7.66 -16.24 2.87
CA ASP A 138 -8.48 -16.91 1.85
C ASP A 138 -7.78 -16.98 0.49
N ARG A 139 -7.21 -15.86 0.03
CA ARG A 139 -6.52 -15.78 -1.27
C ARG A 139 -5.20 -16.53 -1.31
N TYR A 140 -4.49 -16.59 -0.21
CA TYR A 140 -3.17 -17.23 -0.13
C TYR A 140 -3.18 -18.60 0.55
N ALA A 141 -4.36 -19.13 0.92
CA ALA A 141 -4.49 -20.49 1.47
C ALA A 141 -3.79 -21.55 0.60
N ALA A 142 -3.90 -21.41 -0.73
CA ALA A 142 -3.25 -22.33 -1.68
C ALA A 142 -1.72 -22.15 -1.79
N LEU A 143 -1.15 -21.05 -1.24
CA LEU A 143 0.30 -20.78 -1.26
C LEU A 143 1.00 -21.22 0.03
N GLY A 144 0.22 -21.76 1.00
CA GLY A 144 0.78 -22.39 2.21
C GLY A 144 1.40 -21.39 3.21
N LEU A 145 0.94 -20.13 3.23
CA LEU A 145 1.35 -19.22 4.31
C LEU A 145 0.86 -19.80 5.65
N PRO A 146 1.76 -20.10 6.59
CA PRO A 146 1.35 -20.66 7.89
C PRO A 146 0.41 -19.69 8.61
N GLU A 147 -0.67 -20.20 9.19
CA GLU A 147 -1.65 -19.39 9.91
C GLU A 147 -1.01 -18.58 11.05
N GLU A 148 -0.05 -19.17 11.75
CA GLU A 148 0.70 -18.51 12.83
C GLU A 148 1.46 -17.27 12.33
N VAL A 149 2.06 -17.35 11.13
CA VAL A 149 2.77 -16.21 10.52
C VAL A 149 1.77 -15.13 10.14
N SER A 150 0.64 -15.51 9.53
CA SER A 150 -0.41 -14.55 9.17
C SER A 150 -0.97 -13.84 10.39
N ARG A 151 -1.22 -14.57 11.50
CA ARG A 151 -1.68 -13.99 12.76
C ARG A 151 -0.64 -13.05 13.37
N SER A 152 0.62 -13.46 13.38
CA SER A 152 1.72 -12.61 13.88
C SER A 152 1.82 -11.28 13.13
N TYR A 153 1.60 -11.29 11.82
CA TYR A 153 1.57 -10.06 11.02
C TYR A 153 0.32 -9.22 11.35
N GLU A 154 -0.86 -9.85 11.46
CA GLU A 154 -2.10 -9.18 11.85
C GLU A 154 -1.95 -8.47 13.20
N ASP A 155 -1.41 -9.17 14.20
CA ASP A 155 -1.16 -8.59 15.53
C ASP A 155 -0.21 -7.39 15.47
N ALA A 156 0.88 -7.48 14.68
CA ALA A 156 1.81 -6.36 14.51
C ALA A 156 1.16 -5.13 13.86
N ILE A 157 0.30 -5.34 12.85
CA ILE A 157 -0.41 -4.22 12.21
C ILE A 157 -1.47 -3.62 13.14
N LEU A 158 -2.17 -4.41 13.95
CA LEU A 158 -3.09 -3.92 14.96
C LEU A 158 -2.38 -3.14 16.07
N GLU A 159 -1.17 -3.53 16.43
CA GLU A 159 -0.32 -2.79 17.37
C GLU A 159 0.09 -1.43 16.79
N ILE A 160 0.51 -1.40 15.50
CA ILE A 160 0.77 -0.16 14.77
C ILE A 160 -0.49 0.73 14.71
N GLU A 161 -1.68 0.15 14.40
CA GLU A 161 -2.95 0.87 14.40
C GLU A 161 -3.21 1.52 15.75
N SER A 162 -3.12 0.74 16.84
CA SER A 162 -3.35 1.24 18.20
C SER A 162 -2.43 2.41 18.55
N GLU A 163 -1.13 2.27 18.28
CA GLU A 163 -0.17 3.33 18.58
C GLU A 163 -0.37 4.58 17.71
N LEU A 164 -0.72 4.43 16.42
CA LEU A 164 -1.06 5.57 15.59
C LEU A 164 -2.27 6.33 16.16
N TYR A 165 -3.31 5.60 16.60
CA TYR A 165 -4.53 6.23 17.16
C TYR A 165 -4.40 6.70 18.60
N ASP A 166 -3.40 6.25 19.36
CA ASP A 166 -3.02 6.86 20.63
C ASP A 166 -2.44 8.28 20.45
N LEU A 167 -1.92 8.57 19.27
CA LEU A 167 -1.22 9.81 18.96
C LEU A 167 -2.07 10.81 18.14
N ILE A 168 -3.20 10.35 17.58
CA ILE A 168 -4.06 11.14 16.69
C ILE A 168 -5.51 11.06 17.14
N PRO A 169 -6.33 12.13 16.94
CA PRO A 169 -7.76 12.07 17.18
C PRO A 169 -8.46 11.19 16.16
N GLY A 170 -9.60 10.62 16.54
CA GLY A 170 -10.47 9.83 15.66
C GLY A 170 -10.43 8.33 15.94
N SER A 171 -11.01 7.57 15.04
CA SER A 171 -11.14 6.11 15.12
C SER A 171 -10.82 5.45 13.79
N PRO A 172 -10.21 4.25 13.77
CA PRO A 172 -10.02 3.47 12.54
C PRO A 172 -11.32 3.24 11.75
N THR A 173 -12.47 3.19 12.44
CA THR A 173 -13.78 2.97 11.83
C THR A 173 -14.31 4.17 11.03
N GLU A 174 -13.71 5.34 11.18
CA GLU A 174 -14.07 6.54 10.40
C GLU A 174 -13.47 6.52 8.99
N ILE A 175 -12.48 5.68 8.74
CA ILE A 175 -11.84 5.56 7.43
C ILE A 175 -12.58 4.52 6.59
N THR A 176 -13.36 5.00 5.63
CA THR A 176 -14.20 4.21 4.73
C THR A 176 -14.07 4.71 3.29
N ASP A 177 -14.59 3.94 2.32
CA ASP A 177 -14.66 4.41 0.93
C ASP A 177 -15.45 5.71 0.80
N GLU A 178 -16.52 5.90 1.60
CA GLU A 178 -17.35 7.10 1.60
C GLU A 178 -16.60 8.32 2.16
N SER A 179 -15.97 8.18 3.33
CA SER A 179 -15.24 9.28 3.97
C SER A 179 -14.00 9.72 3.19
N THR A 180 -13.43 8.84 2.39
CA THR A 180 -12.23 9.12 1.57
C THR A 180 -12.51 9.43 0.11
N ALA A 181 -13.77 9.39 -0.36
CA ALA A 181 -14.12 9.54 -1.78
C ALA A 181 -13.60 10.85 -2.41
N ALA A 182 -13.75 11.97 -1.69
CA ALA A 182 -13.25 13.27 -2.14
C ALA A 182 -11.71 13.27 -2.24
N ILE A 183 -11.03 12.68 -1.26
CA ILE A 183 -9.57 12.53 -1.23
C ILE A 183 -9.10 11.67 -2.40
N GLN A 184 -9.76 10.55 -2.69
CA GLN A 184 -9.42 9.72 -3.84
C GLN A 184 -9.49 10.50 -5.15
N THR A 185 -10.49 11.38 -5.30
CA THR A 185 -10.60 12.25 -6.48
C THR A 185 -9.48 13.28 -6.55
N GLU A 186 -9.10 13.89 -5.43
CA GLU A 186 -7.98 14.83 -5.34
C GLU A 186 -6.66 14.18 -5.73
N LEU A 187 -6.41 12.94 -5.28
CA LEU A 187 -5.16 12.23 -5.50
C LEU A 187 -4.85 11.89 -6.98
N TRP A 188 -5.83 11.95 -7.88
CA TRP A 188 -5.57 11.82 -9.32
C TRP A 188 -4.73 12.98 -9.89
N ASN A 189 -4.69 14.10 -9.19
CA ASN A 189 -3.89 15.29 -9.56
C ASN A 189 -2.77 15.54 -8.54
N TRP A 190 -2.34 14.52 -7.80
CA TRP A 190 -1.30 14.65 -6.81
C TRP A 190 0.05 14.94 -7.44
N ASP A 191 0.70 15.98 -6.96
CA ASP A 191 2.05 16.38 -7.40
C ASP A 191 3.10 15.62 -6.57
N ILE A 192 3.77 14.66 -7.19
CA ILE A 192 4.80 13.83 -6.56
C ILE A 192 6.11 14.61 -6.49
N PRO A 193 6.73 14.77 -5.30
CA PRO A 193 7.99 15.46 -5.17
C PRO A 193 9.13 14.67 -5.82
N THR A 194 9.91 15.36 -6.65
CA THR A 194 11.11 14.83 -7.29
C THR A 194 12.37 15.42 -6.68
N ALA A 195 13.47 14.66 -6.76
CA ALA A 195 14.80 15.14 -6.38
C ALA A 195 15.21 16.34 -7.24
N SER A 196 15.83 17.34 -6.62
CA SER A 196 16.31 18.57 -7.28
C SER A 196 17.65 18.36 -7.96
#